data_fe5ba659957cec1ba0206d73c6831652
#
_entry.id   fe5ba659957cec1ba0206d73c6831652
#
_cell.length_a   1.000
_cell.length_b   1.000
_cell.length_c   1.000
_cell.angle_alpha   90.00
_cell.angle_beta   90.00
_cell.angle_gamma   90.00
#
_symmetry.space_group_name_H-M   'P 1'
#
loop_
_entity.id
_entity.type
_entity.pdbx_description
1 polymer ?
#
loop_
_entity_poly.entity_id
_entity_poly.type
_entity_poly.pdbx_seq_one_letter_code
_entity_poly.pdbx_strand_id
1 'polypeptide(L)'
;AEFRRQVASIAPAKPVPAPDALPPSPVQYAAVPPIETHAPHTALPVRGGSSNGQRRLRQFIFEQQDIVDYKATRNCLDGLDGSSTLSPWLADGSLSVREVAQGSSRFEQEHLRNASTEHLFMELLWREYFHWRAYQDDVNLFRLRAGKQQKRLSHCTFEPRSFARW
;
A
#
# COMPACT_ATOMS: atom_id res chain seq x y z
N ALA A 1 -7.94 -0.82 -19.55
CA ALA A 1 -7.93 -2.13 -20.23
C ALA A 1 -6.56 -2.46 -20.82
N GLU A 2 -5.88 -1.53 -21.49
CA GLU A 2 -4.59 -1.76 -22.14
C GLU A 2 -3.47 -2.04 -21.12
N PHE A 3 -3.32 -1.20 -20.11
CA PHE A 3 -2.33 -1.39 -19.04
C PHE A 3 -2.43 -2.77 -18.38
N ARG A 4 -3.66 -3.18 -18.04
CA ARG A 4 -3.91 -4.52 -17.48
C ARG A 4 -3.43 -5.64 -18.41
N ARG A 5 -3.65 -5.49 -19.71
CA ARG A 5 -3.28 -6.48 -20.73
C ARG A 5 -1.75 -6.61 -20.86
N GLN A 6 -1.05 -5.47 -20.86
CA GLN A 6 0.40 -5.42 -20.93
C GLN A 6 1.05 -6.01 -19.69
N VAL A 7 0.53 -5.68 -18.48
CA VAL A 7 1.11 -6.16 -17.23
C VAL A 7 0.75 -7.62 -16.93
N ALA A 8 -0.40 -8.11 -17.38
CA ALA A 8 -0.81 -9.51 -17.19
C ALA A 8 0.14 -10.52 -17.86
N SER A 9 0.90 -10.09 -18.88
CA SER A 9 1.92 -10.91 -19.54
C SER A 9 3.28 -10.90 -18.82
N ILE A 10 3.46 -10.00 -17.83
CA ILE A 10 4.71 -9.87 -17.10
C ILE A 10 4.55 -10.60 -15.77
N ALA A 11 5.23 -11.72 -15.62
CA ALA A 11 5.28 -12.42 -14.34
C ALA A 11 5.86 -11.48 -13.26
N PRO A 12 5.25 -11.37 -12.08
CA PRO A 12 5.80 -10.56 -11.00
C PRO A 12 7.23 -11.02 -10.71
N ALA A 13 8.17 -10.09 -10.69
CA ALA A 13 9.54 -10.42 -10.32
C ALA A 13 9.55 -10.97 -8.88
N LYS A 14 10.30 -12.05 -8.66
CA LYS A 14 10.45 -12.64 -7.33
C LYS A 14 11.05 -11.60 -6.36
N PRO A 15 10.67 -11.63 -5.07
CA PRO A 15 11.37 -10.86 -4.04
C PRO A 15 12.87 -11.17 -4.09
N VAL A 16 13.68 -10.14 -3.90
CA VAL A 16 15.13 -10.32 -3.78
C VAL A 16 15.41 -10.84 -2.37
N PRO A 17 16.20 -11.90 -2.19
CA PRO A 17 16.56 -12.38 -0.87
C PRO A 17 17.37 -11.32 -0.12
N ALA A 18 17.25 -11.32 1.21
CA ALA A 18 18.11 -10.48 2.02
C ALA A 18 19.59 -10.90 1.82
N PRO A 19 20.52 -9.94 1.77
CA PRO A 19 21.95 -10.28 1.71
C PRO A 19 22.38 -10.97 3.01
N ASP A 20 23.29 -11.93 2.91
CA ASP A 20 23.82 -12.65 4.08
C ASP A 20 24.59 -11.74 5.03
N ALA A 21 25.17 -10.67 4.51
CA ALA A 21 25.85 -9.64 5.29
C ALA A 21 25.73 -8.28 4.62
N LEU A 22 25.63 -7.24 5.43
CA LEU A 22 25.75 -5.86 4.95
C LEU A 22 27.22 -5.44 5.01
N PRO A 23 27.70 -4.60 4.08
CA PRO A 23 29.01 -4.00 4.19
C PRO A 23 29.10 -3.18 5.48
N PRO A 24 30.28 -3.07 6.10
CA PRO A 24 30.45 -2.26 7.29
C PRO A 24 30.04 -0.82 7.00
N SER A 25 29.30 -0.22 7.92
CA SER A 25 28.88 1.17 7.76
C SER A 25 30.11 2.09 7.76
N PRO A 26 30.29 2.93 6.73
CA PRO A 26 31.37 3.90 6.71
C PRO A 26 31.15 5.05 7.71
N VAL A 27 29.97 5.13 8.31
CA VAL A 27 29.57 6.18 9.24
C VAL A 27 29.22 5.56 10.59
N GLN A 28 29.82 6.05 11.65
CA GLN A 28 29.38 5.75 13.01
C GLN A 28 28.17 6.64 13.32
N TYR A 29 27.00 6.02 13.38
CA TYR A 29 25.81 6.72 13.82
C TYR A 29 25.78 6.83 15.33
N ALA A 30 25.43 8.01 15.85
CA ALA A 30 25.05 8.15 17.24
C ALA A 30 23.86 7.20 17.53
N ALA A 31 23.80 6.67 18.74
CA ALA A 31 22.67 5.84 19.15
C ALA A 31 21.37 6.60 18.91
N VAL A 32 20.49 6.01 18.13
CA VAL A 32 19.15 6.57 17.92
C VAL A 32 18.44 6.55 19.28
N PRO A 33 17.98 7.69 19.81
CA PRO A 33 17.25 7.69 21.07
C PRO A 33 16.01 6.80 20.94
N PRO A 34 15.60 6.10 22.01
CA PRO A 34 14.40 5.29 21.97
C PRO A 34 13.22 6.17 21.55
N ILE A 35 12.51 5.74 20.51
CA ILE A 35 11.29 6.40 20.08
C ILE A 35 10.27 6.19 21.20
N GLU A 36 9.89 7.26 21.88
CA GLU A 36 8.75 7.21 22.80
C GLU A 36 7.52 6.79 22.00
N THR A 37 7.09 5.56 22.23
CA THR A 37 5.83 5.08 21.65
C THR A 37 4.68 5.73 22.44
N HIS A 38 4.26 6.90 22.01
CA HIS A 38 2.98 7.40 22.45
C HIS A 38 1.91 6.37 22.05
N ALA A 39 1.07 5.98 23.01
CA ALA A 39 -0.06 5.12 22.69
C ALA A 39 -0.85 5.81 21.57
N PRO A 40 -0.98 5.18 20.41
CA PRO A 40 -1.63 5.84 19.29
C PRO A 40 -3.10 6.08 19.64
N HIS A 41 -3.55 7.32 19.56
CA HIS A 41 -4.97 7.69 19.57
C HIS A 41 -5.65 7.25 18.27
N THR A 42 -5.46 6.00 17.90
CA THR A 42 -5.97 5.42 16.65
C THR A 42 -6.64 4.08 16.95
N ALA A 43 -7.75 3.84 16.29
CA ALA A 43 -8.41 2.55 16.30
C ALA A 43 -7.60 1.45 15.59
N LEU A 44 -6.55 1.83 14.83
CA LEU A 44 -5.71 0.90 14.08
C LEU A 44 -4.35 0.74 14.79
N PRO A 45 -4.14 -0.37 15.54
CA PRO A 45 -2.88 -0.64 16.24
C PRO A 45 -1.79 -1.10 15.27
N VAL A 46 -1.43 -0.26 14.31
CA VAL A 46 -0.39 -0.55 13.31
C VAL A 46 0.98 -0.25 13.90
N ARG A 47 1.85 -1.26 13.92
CA ARG A 47 3.26 -1.10 14.28
C ARG A 47 4.11 -1.20 13.02
N GLY A 48 5.04 -0.27 12.85
CA GLY A 48 5.98 -0.24 11.73
C GLY A 48 6.94 -1.42 11.69
N GLY A 49 7.75 -1.48 10.64
CA GLY A 49 8.80 -2.46 10.43
C GLY A 49 8.36 -3.71 9.64
N SER A 50 9.31 -4.29 8.90
CA SER A 50 9.05 -5.38 7.96
C SER A 50 8.47 -6.64 8.60
N SER A 51 8.91 -6.99 9.81
CA SER A 51 8.38 -8.16 10.54
C SER A 51 6.88 -8.02 10.85
N ASN A 52 6.42 -6.80 11.16
CA ASN A 52 5.01 -6.54 11.41
C ASN A 52 4.21 -6.55 10.09
N GLY A 53 4.76 -5.98 9.01
CA GLY A 53 4.16 -6.03 7.68
C GLY A 53 3.98 -7.46 7.18
N GLN A 54 5.02 -8.28 7.30
CA GLN A 54 4.98 -9.70 6.92
C GLN A 54 4.01 -10.51 7.79
N ARG A 55 3.92 -10.21 9.09
CA ARG A 55 2.93 -10.85 9.97
C ARG A 55 1.51 -10.51 9.52
N ARG A 56 1.21 -9.22 9.26
CA ARG A 56 -0.11 -8.81 8.76
C ARG A 56 -0.41 -9.47 7.42
N LEU A 57 0.55 -9.55 6.51
CA LEU A 57 0.38 -10.24 5.23
C LEU A 57 -0.02 -11.70 5.42
N ARG A 58 0.69 -12.42 6.30
CA ARG A 58 0.36 -13.83 6.61
C ARG A 58 -1.03 -13.97 7.22
N GLN A 59 -1.36 -13.13 8.20
CA GLN A 59 -2.69 -13.12 8.82
C GLN A 59 -3.78 -12.95 7.78
N PHE A 60 -3.70 -11.91 6.96
CA PHE A 60 -4.71 -11.59 5.96
C PHE A 60 -4.87 -12.67 4.89
N ILE A 61 -3.75 -13.22 4.38
CA ILE A 61 -3.81 -14.17 3.27
C ILE A 61 -4.02 -15.60 3.75
N PHE A 62 -3.25 -16.07 4.75
CA PHE A 62 -3.16 -17.50 5.06
C PHE A 62 -3.86 -17.90 6.36
N GLU A 63 -3.79 -17.08 7.40
CA GLU A 63 -4.32 -17.45 8.72
C GLU A 63 -5.82 -17.19 8.82
N GLN A 64 -6.26 -15.98 8.48
CA GLN A 64 -7.67 -15.56 8.50
C GLN A 64 -8.37 -15.80 7.17
N GLN A 65 -7.59 -15.87 6.09
CA GLN A 65 -8.07 -16.02 4.71
C GLN A 65 -9.04 -14.92 4.25
N ASP A 66 -8.94 -13.72 4.82
CA ASP A 66 -9.78 -12.57 4.48
C ASP A 66 -9.66 -12.16 3.00
N ILE A 67 -8.59 -12.59 2.34
CA ILE A 67 -8.39 -12.41 0.89
C ILE A 67 -9.54 -12.98 0.06
N VAL A 68 -10.25 -14.01 0.56
CA VAL A 68 -11.33 -14.70 -0.16
C VAL A 68 -12.53 -13.79 -0.37
N ASP A 69 -12.83 -12.92 0.58
CA ASP A 69 -13.97 -11.99 0.55
C ASP A 69 -13.55 -10.53 0.35
N TYR A 70 -12.26 -10.29 0.13
CA TYR A 70 -11.66 -8.95 0.08
C TYR A 70 -12.40 -7.97 -0.85
N LYS A 71 -12.87 -8.42 -2.00
CA LYS A 71 -13.59 -7.55 -2.94
C LYS A 71 -14.88 -6.99 -2.36
N ALA A 72 -15.56 -7.75 -1.53
CA ALA A 72 -16.81 -7.34 -0.88
C ALA A 72 -16.54 -6.49 0.37
N THR A 73 -15.48 -6.81 1.13
CA THR A 73 -15.23 -6.25 2.45
C THR A 73 -14.30 -5.02 2.45
N ARG A 74 -13.46 -4.83 1.44
CA ARG A 74 -12.39 -3.83 1.40
C ARG A 74 -12.80 -2.38 1.69
N ASN A 75 -14.07 -2.05 1.51
CA ASN A 75 -14.62 -0.73 1.78
C ASN A 75 -15.28 -0.62 3.18
N CYS A 76 -15.24 -1.68 3.98
CA CYS A 76 -15.71 -1.61 5.37
C CYS A 76 -14.80 -0.67 6.16
N LEU A 77 -15.44 0.19 6.97
CA LEU A 77 -14.73 1.13 7.84
C LEU A 77 -14.58 0.60 9.26
N ASP A 78 -15.31 -0.46 9.59
CA ASP A 78 -15.31 -1.05 10.93
C ASP A 78 -14.23 -2.13 11.04
N GLY A 79 -13.29 -1.92 11.95
CA GLY A 79 -12.26 -2.89 12.30
C GLY A 79 -11.14 -3.03 11.28
N LEU A 80 -10.27 -4.03 11.53
CA LEU A 80 -9.10 -4.33 10.69
C LEU A 80 -9.39 -5.40 9.63
N ASP A 81 -10.42 -6.21 9.84
CA ASP A 81 -10.62 -7.48 9.13
C ASP A 81 -11.32 -7.31 7.78
N GLY A 82 -11.95 -6.15 7.55
CA GLY A 82 -12.59 -5.85 6.26
C GLY A 82 -11.62 -5.52 5.13
N SER A 83 -10.37 -5.15 5.43
CA SER A 83 -9.37 -4.74 4.45
C SER A 83 -8.02 -5.39 4.73
N SER A 84 -7.15 -5.40 3.72
CA SER A 84 -5.78 -5.91 3.89
C SER A 84 -4.99 -5.09 4.91
N THR A 85 -5.27 -3.79 5.03
CA THR A 85 -4.53 -2.82 5.86
C THR A 85 -3.02 -2.81 5.65
N LEU A 86 -2.54 -3.24 4.46
CA LEU A 86 -1.11 -3.33 4.12
C LEU A 86 -0.49 -1.99 3.70
N SER A 87 -1.32 -0.96 3.46
CA SER A 87 -0.88 0.32 2.93
C SER A 87 0.22 1.01 3.74
N PRO A 88 0.25 0.99 5.08
CA PRO A 88 1.33 1.64 5.83
C PRO A 88 2.71 1.07 5.49
N TRP A 89 2.84 -0.26 5.47
CA TRP A 89 4.11 -0.94 5.16
C TRP A 89 4.49 -0.90 3.68
N LEU A 90 3.49 -0.83 2.79
CA LEU A 90 3.73 -0.61 1.36
C LEU A 90 4.17 0.83 1.07
N ALA A 91 3.74 1.80 1.89
CA ALA A 91 4.08 3.21 1.71
C ALA A 91 5.53 3.49 2.08
N ASP A 92 6.04 2.93 3.17
CA ASP A 92 7.41 3.12 3.64
C ASP A 92 8.41 2.07 3.08
N GLY A 93 7.90 1.08 2.34
CA GLY A 93 8.73 0.02 1.75
C GLY A 93 9.12 -1.10 2.71
N SER A 94 8.60 -1.11 3.96
CA SER A 94 8.83 -2.22 4.92
C SER A 94 8.27 -3.55 4.43
N LEU A 95 7.28 -3.50 3.52
CA LEU A 95 6.72 -4.63 2.80
C LEU A 95 6.76 -4.32 1.31
N SER A 96 7.28 -5.23 0.49
CA SER A 96 7.34 -5.02 -0.95
C SER A 96 6.04 -5.46 -1.64
N VAL A 97 5.69 -4.77 -2.73
CA VAL A 97 4.57 -5.16 -3.60
C VAL A 97 4.77 -6.59 -4.15
N ARG A 98 6.02 -6.98 -4.37
CA ARG A 98 6.37 -8.34 -4.87
C ARG A 98 6.03 -9.41 -3.85
N GLU A 99 6.27 -9.16 -2.55
CA GLU A 99 5.92 -10.11 -1.49
C GLU A 99 4.40 -10.29 -1.40
N VAL A 100 3.62 -9.20 -1.51
CA VAL A 100 2.15 -9.27 -1.51
C VAL A 100 1.65 -10.03 -2.73
N ALA A 101 2.16 -9.72 -3.92
CA ALA A 101 1.78 -10.40 -5.16
C ALA A 101 2.14 -11.89 -5.13
N GLN A 102 3.32 -12.23 -4.61
CA GLN A 102 3.74 -13.63 -4.46
C GLN A 102 2.87 -14.37 -3.45
N GLY A 103 2.56 -13.74 -2.30
CA GLY A 103 1.66 -14.31 -1.29
C GLY A 103 0.28 -14.59 -1.86
N SER A 104 -0.30 -13.64 -2.61
CA SER A 104 -1.59 -13.82 -3.28
C SER A 104 -1.54 -14.95 -4.31
N SER A 105 -0.51 -14.97 -5.17
CA SER A 105 -0.35 -16.01 -6.19
C SER A 105 -0.17 -17.41 -5.58
N ARG A 106 0.59 -17.51 -4.49
CA ARG A 106 0.77 -18.75 -3.75
C ARG A 106 -0.55 -19.23 -3.15
N PHE A 107 -1.35 -18.34 -2.56
CA PHE A 107 -2.66 -18.68 -2.03
C PHE A 107 -3.60 -19.19 -3.12
N GLU A 108 -3.60 -18.56 -4.31
CA GLU A 108 -4.40 -19.03 -5.45
C GLU A 108 -4.01 -20.41 -5.93
N GLN A 109 -2.73 -20.77 -5.86
CA GLN A 109 -2.23 -22.09 -6.25
C GLN A 109 -2.56 -23.18 -5.22
N GLU A 110 -2.45 -22.85 -3.93
CA GLU A 110 -2.60 -23.81 -2.82
C GLU A 110 -4.05 -23.97 -2.36
N HIS A 111 -4.90 -22.96 -2.56
CA HIS A 111 -6.25 -22.93 -1.99
C HIS A 111 -7.33 -22.61 -3.03
N LEU A 112 -7.53 -21.34 -3.33
CA LEU A 112 -8.65 -20.86 -4.12
C LEU A 112 -8.28 -19.62 -4.93
N ARG A 113 -8.68 -19.62 -6.19
CA ARG A 113 -8.69 -18.44 -7.04
C ARG A 113 -10.12 -17.97 -7.27
N ASN A 114 -10.42 -16.71 -6.93
CA ASN A 114 -11.72 -16.10 -7.13
C ASN A 114 -11.60 -14.60 -7.48
N ALA A 115 -12.75 -13.93 -7.60
CA ALA A 115 -12.80 -12.51 -7.94
C ALA A 115 -12.19 -11.60 -6.86
N SER A 116 -12.09 -12.05 -5.61
CA SER A 116 -11.48 -11.29 -4.51
C SER A 116 -9.97 -11.41 -4.53
N THR A 117 -9.42 -12.61 -4.74
CA THR A 117 -7.97 -12.80 -4.86
C THR A 117 -7.41 -12.06 -6.07
N GLU A 118 -8.11 -12.11 -7.21
CA GLU A 118 -7.77 -11.30 -8.39
C GLU A 118 -7.87 -9.80 -8.11
N HIS A 119 -8.81 -9.39 -7.25
CA HIS A 119 -9.00 -7.98 -6.93
C HIS A 119 -7.84 -7.40 -6.12
N LEU A 120 -7.26 -8.17 -5.19
CA LEU A 120 -6.06 -7.74 -4.46
C LEU A 120 -4.93 -7.44 -5.44
N PHE A 121 -4.71 -8.30 -6.43
CA PHE A 121 -3.70 -8.04 -7.46
C PHE A 121 -4.02 -6.79 -8.27
N MET A 122 -5.29 -6.54 -8.58
CA MET A 122 -5.73 -5.32 -9.26
C MET A 122 -5.42 -4.05 -8.45
N GLU A 123 -5.57 -4.09 -7.13
CA GLU A 123 -5.22 -2.94 -6.27
C GLU A 123 -3.71 -2.64 -6.30
N LEU A 124 -2.87 -3.67 -6.36
CA LEU A 124 -1.43 -3.47 -6.56
C LEU A 124 -1.11 -2.84 -7.92
N LEU A 125 -1.82 -3.24 -8.98
CA LEU A 125 -1.67 -2.62 -10.30
C LEU A 125 -2.14 -1.16 -10.33
N TRP A 126 -3.23 -0.83 -9.62
CA TRP A 126 -3.67 0.56 -9.48
C TRP A 126 -2.62 1.40 -8.78
N ARG A 127 -1.99 0.88 -7.72
CA ARG A 127 -0.89 1.54 -7.04
C ARG A 127 0.25 1.86 -8.03
N GLU A 128 0.70 0.89 -8.80
CA GLU A 128 1.76 1.10 -9.81
C GLU A 128 1.35 2.10 -10.89
N TYR A 129 0.11 2.01 -11.36
CA TYR A 129 -0.44 2.99 -12.32
C TYR A 129 -0.37 4.42 -11.78
N PHE A 130 -0.76 4.64 -10.53
CA PHE A 130 -0.71 5.98 -9.92
C PHE A 130 0.71 6.47 -9.68
N HIS A 131 1.66 5.59 -9.37
CA HIS A 131 3.08 5.95 -9.29
C HIS A 131 3.61 6.44 -10.65
N TRP A 132 3.34 5.70 -11.72
CA TRP A 132 3.71 6.11 -13.08
C TRP A 132 3.01 7.41 -13.49
N ARG A 133 1.76 7.56 -13.12
CA ARG A 133 1.01 8.78 -13.37
C ARG A 133 1.60 9.97 -12.61
N ALA A 134 1.95 9.80 -11.35
CA ALA A 134 2.61 10.81 -10.54
C ALA A 134 3.97 11.21 -11.14
N TYR A 135 4.76 10.22 -11.56
CA TYR A 135 6.02 10.46 -12.24
C TYR A 135 5.85 11.27 -13.54
N GLN A 136 4.81 10.96 -14.31
CA GLN A 136 4.48 11.64 -15.56
C GLN A 136 4.00 13.09 -15.34
N ASP A 137 3.19 13.30 -14.30
CA ASP A 137 2.64 14.61 -13.97
C ASP A 137 3.66 15.50 -13.22
N ASP A 138 4.68 14.90 -12.60
CA ASP A 138 5.78 15.57 -11.91
C ASP A 138 5.29 16.70 -10.99
N VAL A 139 5.87 17.90 -11.09
CA VAL A 139 5.48 19.09 -10.30
C VAL A 139 4.02 19.49 -10.49
N ASN A 140 3.39 19.06 -11.60
CA ASN A 140 1.98 19.35 -11.86
C ASN A 140 1.03 18.54 -10.99
N LEU A 141 1.47 17.43 -10.39
CA LEU A 141 0.66 16.59 -9.50
C LEU A 141 0.04 17.41 -8.34
N PHE A 142 0.80 18.37 -7.83
CA PHE A 142 0.39 19.21 -6.69
C PHE A 142 -0.20 20.57 -7.10
N ARG A 143 -0.37 20.82 -8.39
CA ARG A 143 -0.96 22.06 -8.87
C ARG A 143 -2.48 21.92 -8.98
N LEU A 144 -3.22 22.90 -8.45
CA LEU A 144 -4.67 23.00 -8.60
C LEU A 144 -5.15 23.04 -10.06
N ARG A 145 -4.23 23.25 -11.00
CA ARG A 145 -4.48 23.39 -12.45
C ARG A 145 -3.69 22.37 -13.28
N ALA A 146 -3.44 21.18 -12.74
CA ALA A 146 -2.80 20.11 -13.50
C ALA A 146 -3.79 19.51 -14.50
N GLY A 147 -3.53 19.73 -15.80
CA GLY A 147 -4.29 19.15 -16.91
C GLY A 147 -4.84 20.17 -17.91
N LYS A 148 -5.15 19.69 -19.12
CA LYS A 148 -5.61 20.49 -20.28
C LYS A 148 -6.96 21.20 -20.08
N GLN A 149 -7.69 20.89 -19.02
CA GLN A 149 -8.95 21.55 -18.67
C GLN A 149 -8.80 22.32 -17.36
N GLN A 150 -8.56 23.60 -17.47
CA GLN A 150 -8.69 24.57 -16.38
C GLN A 150 -10.18 24.68 -16.00
N LYS A 151 -10.74 23.70 -15.32
CA LYS A 151 -11.98 23.97 -14.58
C LYS A 151 -11.62 24.86 -13.42
N ARG A 152 -11.93 26.16 -13.53
CA ARG A 152 -11.90 27.07 -12.40
C ARG A 152 -12.71 26.43 -11.29
N LEU A 153 -12.11 26.30 -10.12
CA LEU A 153 -12.83 25.98 -8.88
C LEU A 153 -13.67 27.22 -8.48
N SER A 154 -14.50 27.71 -9.42
CA SER A 154 -15.28 28.93 -9.26
C SER A 154 -16.32 28.83 -8.15
N HIS A 155 -16.54 27.61 -7.63
CA HIS A 155 -17.48 27.35 -6.54
C HIS A 155 -16.79 27.01 -5.21
N CYS A 156 -15.45 27.05 -5.14
CA CYS A 156 -14.74 26.84 -3.90
C CYS A 156 -14.51 28.20 -3.23
N THR A 157 -15.19 28.44 -2.13
CA THR A 157 -14.91 29.56 -1.23
C THR A 157 -14.08 29.04 -0.05
N PHE A 158 -13.02 29.78 0.30
CA PHE A 158 -12.27 29.47 1.50
C PHE A 158 -13.13 29.83 2.71
N GLU A 159 -13.44 28.83 3.54
CA GLU A 159 -14.17 29.00 4.79
C GLU A 159 -13.21 28.83 5.98
N PRO A 160 -12.75 29.96 6.60
CA PRO A 160 -11.74 29.91 7.64
C PRO A 160 -12.12 29.06 8.86
N ARG A 161 -13.42 29.07 9.24
CA ARG A 161 -13.91 28.30 10.39
C ARG A 161 -13.85 26.81 10.14
N SER A 162 -14.17 26.36 8.93
CA SER A 162 -14.08 24.97 8.55
C SER A 162 -12.63 24.52 8.48
N PHE A 163 -11.74 25.35 7.97
CA PHE A 163 -10.32 25.09 7.92
C PHE A 163 -9.69 24.99 9.32
N ALA A 164 -10.10 25.87 10.25
CA ALA A 164 -9.59 25.85 11.62
C ALA A 164 -10.05 24.62 12.45
N ARG A 165 -11.09 23.91 11.99
CA ARG A 165 -11.57 22.67 12.62
C ARG A 165 -10.95 21.41 12.04
N TRP A 166 -10.33 21.53 10.89
CA TRP A 166 -9.67 20.43 10.20
C TRP A 166 -8.25 20.23 10.68
#